data_1a11f7b1361cb63a3270797cc05364f8
#
_entry.id   1a11f7b1361cb63a3270797cc05364f8
#
_cell.length_a   1.000
_cell.length_b   1.000
_cell.length_c   1.000
_cell.angle_alpha   90.00
_cell.angle_beta   90.00
_cell.angle_gamma   90.00
#
_symmetry.space_group_name_H-M   'P 1'
#
loop_
_entity.id
_entity.type
_entity.pdbx_description
1 polymer ?
#
loop_
_entity_poly.entity_id
_entity_poly.type
_entity_poly.pdbx_seq_one_letter_code
_entity_poly.pdbx_strand_id
1 'polypeptide(L)'
;LLLHPERTGTYEFSGGKIAEVNADRCTGCGLCIDSCRFDALSMVSVGQPGNAGAAENVESAGNTGNARPAEKAGIAEKIAEVDPVACEGCGVCGLVCPEGAFSFRTSDAGRWYTAETKFGPMVHAHLFAGEENSGKLVQEVRTKARSLGEELDKKYVLIDGPPGTGCAVMSAMTGVDLIVLTTEPTVAGIHDAKRVVQLAGHFSIPVGMIVNKSTINLEKTAELKEFAGAQKIRYFGEIPYDRRVVDSVADLQPYVCLHEDEITRRLRTIWAGITELVSS
;
A
#
# COMPACT_ATOMS: atom_id res chain seq x y z
N LEU A 1 15.30 -8.32 1.78
CA LEU A 1 14.39 -9.26 1.13
C LEU A 1 14.96 -10.68 1.18
N LEU A 2 14.13 -11.66 1.53
CA LEU A 2 14.52 -13.08 1.68
C LEU A 2 15.11 -13.70 0.40
N LEU A 3 14.75 -13.18 -0.76
CA LEU A 3 15.20 -13.68 -2.06
C LEU A 3 16.54 -13.08 -2.53
N HIS A 4 17.15 -12.17 -1.77
CA HIS A 4 18.40 -11.49 -2.10
C HIS A 4 18.42 -10.93 -3.54
N PRO A 5 17.55 -9.99 -3.90
CA PRO A 5 17.45 -9.48 -5.24
C PRO A 5 18.66 -8.62 -5.62
N GLU A 6 19.28 -8.92 -6.75
CA GLU A 6 20.27 -8.06 -7.39
C GLU A 6 19.57 -7.12 -8.37
N ARG A 7 19.59 -5.82 -8.09
CA ARG A 7 18.83 -4.84 -8.89
C ARG A 7 19.44 -4.70 -10.29
N THR A 8 18.59 -4.83 -11.30
CA THR A 8 18.93 -4.65 -12.72
C THR A 8 18.38 -3.35 -13.30
N GLY A 9 17.35 -2.76 -12.65
CA GLY A 9 16.79 -1.47 -13.01
C GLY A 9 16.20 -0.76 -11.80
N THR A 10 16.20 0.58 -11.85
CA THR A 10 15.64 1.45 -10.80
C THR A 10 14.75 2.48 -11.47
N TYR A 11 13.54 2.68 -10.94
CA TYR A 11 12.53 3.57 -11.49
C TYR A 11 11.94 4.42 -10.39
N GLU A 12 11.69 5.68 -10.69
CA GLU A 12 11.05 6.62 -9.77
C GLU A 12 9.54 6.37 -9.71
N PHE A 13 8.99 6.49 -8.51
CA PHE A 13 7.54 6.44 -8.31
C PHE A 13 7.04 7.74 -7.73
N SER A 14 6.01 8.29 -8.38
CA SER A 14 5.31 9.48 -7.91
C SER A 14 3.99 9.10 -7.26
N GLY A 15 3.85 9.42 -5.97
CA GLY A 15 2.61 9.21 -5.21
C GLY A 15 1.46 10.13 -5.63
N GLY A 16 1.78 11.27 -6.25
CA GLY A 16 0.79 12.27 -6.64
C GLY A 16 1.42 13.64 -6.81
N LYS A 17 0.65 14.68 -6.51
CA LYS A 17 1.13 16.06 -6.48
C LYS A 17 1.11 16.58 -5.03
N ILE A 18 2.02 17.47 -4.71
CA ILE A 18 2.05 18.20 -3.44
C ILE A 18 1.93 19.69 -3.79
N ALA A 19 1.08 20.40 -3.06
CA ALA A 19 0.93 21.84 -3.21
C ALA A 19 2.18 22.56 -2.66
N GLU A 20 2.55 23.65 -3.30
CA GLU A 20 3.60 24.57 -2.86
C GLU A 20 3.06 25.99 -2.87
N VAL A 21 3.38 26.77 -1.83
CA VAL A 21 2.95 28.14 -1.70
C VAL A 21 4.04 29.08 -2.18
N ASN A 22 3.69 29.99 -3.08
CA ASN A 22 4.53 31.14 -3.39
C ASN A 22 4.29 32.24 -2.35
N ALA A 23 5.27 32.43 -1.46
CA ALA A 23 5.20 33.40 -0.35
C ALA A 23 4.99 34.83 -0.84
N ASP A 24 5.56 35.23 -2.00
CA ASP A 24 5.47 36.59 -2.54
C ASP A 24 4.07 36.91 -3.06
N ARG A 25 3.26 35.87 -3.35
CA ARG A 25 1.88 36.03 -3.82
C ARG A 25 0.84 35.77 -2.73
N CYS A 26 1.24 35.18 -1.61
CA CYS A 26 0.33 34.82 -0.53
C CYS A 26 -0.02 36.08 0.30
N THR A 27 -1.28 36.47 0.34
CA THR A 27 -1.79 37.57 1.14
C THR A 27 -2.22 37.16 2.56
N GLY A 28 -2.08 35.89 2.94
CA GLY A 28 -2.48 35.41 4.26
C GLY A 28 -3.99 35.39 4.51
N CYS A 29 -4.82 35.32 3.48
CA CYS A 29 -6.29 35.42 3.60
C CYS A 29 -6.96 34.19 4.27
N GLY A 30 -6.28 33.05 4.37
CA GLY A 30 -6.77 31.84 5.06
C GLY A 30 -7.75 30.97 4.27
N LEU A 31 -8.28 31.37 3.12
CA LEU A 31 -9.31 30.65 2.35
C LEU A 31 -8.88 29.21 1.99
N CYS A 32 -7.59 29.01 1.74
CA CYS A 32 -7.05 27.69 1.42
C CYS A 32 -7.09 26.72 2.62
N ILE A 33 -6.92 27.25 3.85
CA ILE A 33 -6.97 26.45 5.09
C ILE A 33 -8.39 25.98 5.34
N ASP A 34 -9.36 26.92 5.29
CA ASP A 34 -10.78 26.61 5.49
C ASP A 34 -11.33 25.60 4.47
N SER A 35 -10.67 25.51 3.30
CA SER A 35 -11.07 24.62 2.20
C SER A 35 -10.32 23.29 2.19
N CYS A 36 -9.29 23.14 3.01
CA CYS A 36 -8.50 21.92 3.07
C CYS A 36 -9.19 20.88 3.96
N ARG A 37 -9.65 19.78 3.36
CA ARG A 37 -10.27 18.67 4.11
C ARG A 37 -9.28 17.66 4.68
N PHE A 38 -7.98 17.88 4.47
CA PHE A 38 -6.88 17.03 4.92
C PHE A 38 -6.04 17.68 6.00
N ASP A 39 -6.42 18.88 6.48
CA ASP A 39 -5.70 19.67 7.49
C ASP A 39 -4.21 19.89 7.15
N ALA A 40 -3.88 19.85 5.86
CA ALA A 40 -2.51 19.94 5.34
C ALA A 40 -1.99 21.38 5.20
N LEU A 41 -2.75 22.39 5.67
CA LEU A 41 -2.40 23.79 5.53
C LEU A 41 -2.49 24.51 6.88
N SER A 42 -1.47 25.28 7.20
CA SER A 42 -1.41 26.13 8.40
C SER A 42 -0.93 27.53 8.07
N MET A 43 -1.14 28.49 8.99
CA MET A 43 -0.60 29.83 8.86
C MET A 43 0.70 29.96 9.67
N VAL A 44 1.78 30.37 9.01
CA VAL A 44 3.07 30.64 9.64
C VAL A 44 3.47 32.11 9.52
N SER A 45 4.13 32.64 10.55
CA SER A 45 4.65 34.01 10.52
C SER A 45 5.87 34.10 9.58
N VAL A 46 5.91 35.10 8.73
CA VAL A 46 7.06 35.35 7.85
C VAL A 46 8.28 35.69 8.69
N GLY A 47 9.32 34.85 8.64
CA GLY A 47 10.58 35.04 9.38
C GLY A 47 10.90 34.02 10.46
N GLN A 48 10.05 33.00 10.71
CA GLN A 48 10.40 31.86 11.55
C GLN A 48 10.51 30.58 10.70
N PRO A 49 11.66 29.87 10.70
CA PRO A 49 11.71 28.54 10.08
C PRO A 49 10.80 27.62 10.89
N GLY A 50 9.81 27.05 10.22
CA GLY A 50 8.81 26.18 10.82
C GLY A 50 9.44 24.99 11.55
N ASN A 51 9.13 24.84 12.83
CA ASN A 51 9.39 23.63 13.59
C ASN A 51 8.21 22.68 13.33
N ALA A 52 8.41 21.64 12.56
CA ALA A 52 7.43 20.59 12.36
C ALA A 52 7.21 19.85 13.69
N GLY A 53 6.09 20.09 14.34
CA GLY A 53 5.64 19.30 15.48
C GLY A 53 5.25 20.08 16.72
N ALA A 54 4.01 20.58 16.79
CA ALA A 54 3.13 20.59 17.97
C ALA A 54 1.84 21.31 17.61
N ALA A 55 0.71 20.61 17.61
CA ALA A 55 -0.62 21.19 17.52
C ALA A 55 -0.96 21.90 18.83
N GLU A 56 -0.95 23.22 18.84
CA GLU A 56 -1.62 23.99 19.90
C GLU A 56 -3.03 24.36 19.42
N ASN A 57 -4.02 23.97 20.23
CA ASN A 57 -5.43 24.29 20.05
C ASN A 57 -5.66 25.82 20.08
N VAL A 58 -6.16 26.35 18.98
CA VAL A 58 -6.69 27.71 18.95
C VAL A 58 -8.21 27.65 18.84
N GLU A 59 -8.88 28.21 19.87
CA GLU A 59 -10.33 28.30 19.98
C GLU A 59 -10.95 29.06 18.81
N SER A 60 -12.08 28.53 18.32
CA SER A 60 -12.88 29.09 17.25
C SER A 60 -13.60 30.37 17.69
N ALA A 61 -13.20 31.52 17.15
CA ALA A 61 -14.01 32.73 17.19
C ALA A 61 -14.67 32.95 15.82
N GLY A 62 -15.99 32.87 15.80
CA GLY A 62 -16.80 33.16 14.63
C GLY A 62 -16.64 34.64 14.18
N ASN A 63 -16.49 34.83 12.88
CA ASN A 63 -16.62 36.21 12.33
C ASN A 63 -17.47 36.24 11.07
N THR A 64 -18.46 37.09 11.16
CA THR A 64 -19.41 37.46 10.10
C THR A 64 -18.73 38.45 9.15
N GLY A 65 -19.04 38.32 7.87
CA GLY A 65 -18.56 38.98 6.68
C GLY A 65 -18.19 40.47 6.73
N ASN A 66 -17.19 40.75 5.89
CA ASN A 66 -17.22 41.96 5.04
C ASN A 66 -16.08 41.85 3.99
N ALA A 67 -16.47 41.91 2.74
CA ALA A 67 -15.52 42.04 1.64
C ALA A 67 -14.88 43.43 1.70
N ARG A 68 -13.53 43.48 1.75
CA ARG A 68 -12.73 44.73 1.62
C ARG A 68 -12.08 44.79 0.24
N PRO A 69 -11.98 45.99 -0.34
CA PRO A 69 -11.34 46.18 -1.66
C PRO A 69 -9.82 46.00 -1.57
N ALA A 70 -9.22 45.57 -2.67
CA ALA A 70 -7.80 45.34 -2.85
C ALA A 70 -6.98 46.62 -2.58
N GLU A 71 -6.22 46.62 -1.49
CA GLU A 71 -5.12 47.55 -1.26
C GLU A 71 -3.77 46.83 -1.41
N LYS A 72 -2.79 47.54 -1.95
CA LYS A 72 -1.48 47.12 -2.40
C LYS A 72 -0.75 46.21 -1.42
N ALA A 73 -0.15 45.15 -1.97
CA ALA A 73 0.62 44.13 -1.28
C ALA A 73 1.74 44.70 -0.39
N GLY A 74 1.45 44.85 0.90
CA GLY A 74 2.45 44.74 1.94
C GLY A 74 2.74 43.26 2.17
N ILE A 75 3.99 42.92 2.50
CA ILE A 75 4.39 41.56 2.84
C ILE A 75 3.44 41.07 3.94
N ALA A 76 2.71 39.98 3.70
CA ALA A 76 1.77 39.43 4.68
C ALA A 76 2.54 39.05 5.95
N GLU A 77 2.04 39.40 7.13
CA GLU A 77 2.66 38.99 8.42
C GLU A 77 2.63 37.48 8.58
N LYS A 78 1.68 36.81 7.92
CA LYS A 78 1.52 35.35 7.91
C LYS A 78 1.25 34.87 6.49
N ILE A 79 1.79 33.72 6.16
CA ILE A 79 1.56 33.02 4.90
C ILE A 79 1.07 31.59 5.18
N ALA A 80 0.40 30.98 4.21
CA ALA A 80 0.06 29.59 4.27
C ALA A 80 1.32 28.72 4.10
N GLU A 81 1.42 27.66 4.88
CA GLU A 81 2.43 26.62 4.75
C GLU A 81 1.73 25.27 4.51
N VAL A 82 2.33 24.44 3.68
CA VAL A 82 1.82 23.09 3.34
C VAL A 82 2.59 22.06 4.13
N ASP A 83 1.89 21.19 4.84
CA ASP A 83 2.45 19.94 5.33
C ASP A 83 2.49 18.93 4.18
N PRO A 84 3.66 18.55 3.68
CA PRO A 84 3.79 17.67 2.53
C PRO A 84 3.36 16.23 2.84
N VAL A 85 3.32 15.82 4.13
CA VAL A 85 2.88 14.49 4.55
C VAL A 85 1.35 14.39 4.56
N ALA A 86 0.67 15.45 5.00
CA ALA A 86 -0.79 15.49 5.03
C ALA A 86 -1.43 15.89 3.69
N CYS A 87 -0.65 16.41 2.74
CA CYS A 87 -1.16 16.94 1.48
C CYS A 87 -1.46 15.85 0.44
N GLU A 88 -2.72 15.61 0.16
CA GLU A 88 -3.21 14.68 -0.87
C GLU A 88 -3.19 15.25 -2.31
N GLY A 89 -2.68 16.45 -2.53
CA GLY A 89 -2.54 17.04 -3.86
C GLY A 89 -3.83 17.26 -4.63
N CYS A 90 -4.96 17.36 -3.94
CA CYS A 90 -6.30 17.48 -4.55
C CYS A 90 -6.54 18.78 -5.34
N GLY A 91 -5.68 19.79 -5.19
CA GLY A 91 -5.70 21.02 -5.95
C GLY A 91 -6.70 22.08 -5.47
N VAL A 92 -7.54 21.82 -4.48
CA VAL A 92 -8.58 22.77 -4.00
C VAL A 92 -7.97 24.08 -3.55
N CYS A 93 -6.85 24.07 -2.83
CA CYS A 93 -6.15 25.27 -2.38
C CYS A 93 -5.75 26.21 -3.54
N GLY A 94 -5.36 25.63 -4.68
CA GLY A 94 -5.07 26.41 -5.89
C GLY A 94 -6.30 27.00 -6.54
N LEU A 95 -7.45 26.32 -6.47
CA LEU A 95 -8.72 26.80 -7.04
C LEU A 95 -9.34 27.94 -6.24
N VAL A 96 -9.23 27.91 -4.90
CA VAL A 96 -9.83 28.93 -4.02
C VAL A 96 -8.93 30.12 -3.77
N CYS A 97 -7.65 30.06 -4.13
CA CYS A 97 -6.70 31.14 -3.90
C CYS A 97 -6.90 32.29 -4.91
N PRO A 98 -7.35 33.50 -4.50
CA PRO A 98 -7.59 34.61 -5.42
C PRO A 98 -6.30 35.13 -6.06
N GLU A 99 -5.16 34.97 -5.36
CA GLU A 99 -3.86 35.45 -5.81
C GLU A 99 -3.11 34.43 -6.65
N GLY A 100 -3.66 33.20 -6.81
CA GLY A 100 -2.99 32.11 -7.51
C GLY A 100 -1.61 31.80 -6.92
N ALA A 101 -1.50 31.81 -5.59
CA ALA A 101 -0.24 31.63 -4.88
C ALA A 101 0.20 30.14 -4.81
N PHE A 102 -0.58 29.19 -5.35
CA PHE A 102 -0.26 27.78 -5.31
C PHE A 102 0.30 27.26 -6.62
N SER A 103 1.38 26.51 -6.53
CA SER A 103 1.89 25.61 -7.56
C SER A 103 1.84 24.15 -7.05
N PHE A 104 2.05 23.20 -7.95
CA PHE A 104 1.99 21.77 -7.60
C PHE A 104 3.21 21.07 -8.20
N ARG A 105 4.04 20.51 -7.32
CA ARG A 105 5.13 19.63 -7.74
C ARG A 105 4.72 18.16 -7.67
N THR A 106 5.39 17.33 -8.43
CA THR A 106 5.25 15.89 -8.34
C THR A 106 5.89 15.38 -7.03
N SER A 107 5.17 14.56 -6.27
CA SER A 107 5.72 13.89 -5.08
C SER A 107 6.69 12.80 -5.50
N ASP A 108 7.86 12.78 -4.87
CA ASP A 108 8.80 11.67 -4.95
C ASP A 108 8.50 10.70 -3.81
N ALA A 109 7.61 9.73 -4.08
CA ALA A 109 7.04 8.87 -3.04
C ALA A 109 7.80 7.54 -2.87
N GLY A 110 8.68 7.18 -3.81
CA GLY A 110 9.38 5.91 -3.70
C GLY A 110 10.14 5.50 -4.95
N ARG A 111 10.56 4.25 -4.95
CA ARG A 111 11.25 3.62 -6.08
C ARG A 111 10.70 2.22 -6.28
N TRP A 112 10.66 1.78 -7.53
CA TRP A 112 10.49 0.39 -7.82
C TRP A 112 11.62 -0.13 -8.69
N TYR A 113 11.82 -1.44 -8.67
CA TYR A 113 13.03 -2.08 -9.17
C TYR A 113 12.68 -3.32 -9.97
N THR A 114 13.42 -3.56 -11.05
CA THR A 114 13.61 -4.90 -11.59
C THR A 114 14.86 -5.51 -10.99
N ALA A 115 14.85 -6.81 -10.74
CA ALA A 115 15.95 -7.50 -10.11
C ALA A 115 16.01 -8.96 -10.55
N GLU A 116 17.19 -9.55 -10.48
CA GLU A 116 17.42 -10.98 -10.59
C GLU A 116 17.57 -11.60 -9.20
N THR A 117 17.07 -12.82 -9.06
CA THR A 117 17.26 -13.64 -7.86
C THR A 117 17.69 -15.04 -8.28
N LYS A 118 18.24 -15.82 -7.35
CA LYS A 118 18.55 -17.24 -7.62
C LYS A 118 17.32 -18.10 -8.00
N PHE A 119 16.12 -17.57 -7.84
CA PHE A 119 14.85 -18.26 -8.18
C PHE A 119 14.19 -17.69 -9.44
N GLY A 120 14.74 -16.64 -10.02
CA GLY A 120 14.24 -15.97 -11.22
C GLY A 120 14.04 -14.48 -11.05
N PRO A 121 13.50 -13.81 -12.07
CA PRO A 121 13.33 -12.36 -12.08
C PRO A 121 12.29 -11.92 -11.03
N MET A 122 12.50 -10.71 -10.49
CA MET A 122 11.64 -10.12 -9.49
C MET A 122 11.40 -8.64 -9.80
N VAL A 123 10.19 -8.17 -9.59
CA VAL A 123 9.86 -6.74 -9.57
C VAL A 123 9.37 -6.40 -8.17
N HIS A 124 9.95 -5.38 -7.55
CA HIS A 124 9.57 -4.98 -6.20
C HIS A 124 9.66 -3.47 -6.04
N ALA A 125 9.04 -2.93 -4.98
CA ALA A 125 9.05 -1.51 -4.70
C ALA A 125 9.44 -1.22 -3.25
N HIS A 126 9.83 0.03 -3.03
CA HIS A 126 10.09 0.60 -1.73
C HIS A 126 9.50 2.01 -1.69
N LEU A 127 8.55 2.24 -0.80
CA LEU A 127 8.01 3.56 -0.48
C LEU A 127 8.89 4.26 0.55
N PHE A 128 8.98 5.57 0.45
CA PHE A 128 9.66 6.36 1.47
C PHE A 128 8.83 6.46 2.75
N ALA A 129 9.45 6.83 3.84
CA ALA A 129 8.78 6.97 5.12
C ALA A 129 7.68 8.05 5.05
N GLY A 130 6.49 7.72 5.55
CA GLY A 130 5.33 8.61 5.51
C GLY A 130 4.49 8.53 4.23
N GLU A 131 4.95 7.81 3.21
CA GLU A 131 4.18 7.64 1.97
C GLU A 131 3.22 6.44 2.06
N GLU A 132 2.01 6.62 1.55
CA GLU A 132 1.01 5.56 1.53
C GLU A 132 1.16 4.62 0.34
N ASN A 133 0.90 3.34 0.57
CA ASN A 133 0.87 2.34 -0.50
C ASN A 133 -0.39 2.54 -1.35
N SER A 134 -0.28 3.35 -2.39
CA SER A 134 -1.36 3.56 -3.33
C SER A 134 -1.52 2.36 -4.27
N GLY A 135 -2.75 2.08 -4.69
CA GLY A 135 -3.02 1.08 -5.72
C GLY A 135 -2.26 1.33 -7.03
N LYS A 136 -1.84 2.57 -7.29
CA LYS A 136 -1.05 2.96 -8.46
C LYS A 136 0.33 2.29 -8.47
N LEU A 137 1.07 2.30 -7.34
CA LEU A 137 2.37 1.63 -7.26
C LEU A 137 2.23 0.12 -7.50
N VAL A 138 1.24 -0.50 -6.86
CA VAL A 138 0.95 -1.92 -7.07
C VAL A 138 0.67 -2.22 -8.54
N GLN A 139 -0.09 -1.36 -9.21
CA GLN A 139 -0.39 -1.50 -10.64
C GLN A 139 0.87 -1.38 -11.52
N GLU A 140 1.76 -0.43 -11.25
CA GLU A 140 3.01 -0.26 -12.00
C GLU A 140 3.93 -1.49 -11.86
N VAL A 141 4.13 -1.95 -10.61
CA VAL A 141 4.94 -3.15 -10.31
C VAL A 141 4.38 -4.39 -11.00
N ARG A 142 3.06 -4.60 -10.93
CA ARG A 142 2.39 -5.74 -11.56
C ARG A 142 2.47 -5.70 -13.09
N THR A 143 2.25 -4.53 -13.68
CA THR A 143 2.35 -4.34 -15.14
C THR A 143 3.74 -4.70 -15.63
N LYS A 144 4.78 -4.23 -14.93
CA LYS A 144 6.16 -4.58 -15.28
C LYS A 144 6.47 -6.06 -15.04
N ALA A 145 5.98 -6.64 -13.95
CA ALA A 145 6.18 -8.07 -13.67
C ALA A 145 5.53 -8.96 -14.75
N ARG A 146 4.33 -8.59 -15.23
CA ARG A 146 3.64 -9.28 -16.32
C ARG A 146 4.42 -9.21 -17.63
N SER A 147 4.83 -7.99 -18.05
CA SER A 147 5.64 -7.78 -19.24
C SER A 147 6.94 -8.60 -19.19
N LEU A 148 7.63 -8.58 -18.05
CA LEU A 148 8.86 -9.34 -17.86
C LEU A 148 8.61 -10.86 -17.91
N GLY A 149 7.49 -11.32 -17.36
CA GLY A 149 7.07 -12.70 -17.41
C GLY A 149 6.82 -13.17 -18.86
N GLU A 150 6.14 -12.35 -19.67
CA GLU A 150 5.90 -12.60 -21.09
C GLU A 150 7.21 -12.60 -21.90
N GLU A 151 8.08 -11.60 -21.70
CA GLU A 151 9.39 -11.48 -22.37
C GLU A 151 10.30 -12.69 -22.10
N LEU A 152 10.23 -13.26 -20.89
CA LEU A 152 11.08 -14.38 -20.44
C LEU A 152 10.37 -15.74 -20.49
N ASP A 153 9.22 -15.83 -21.14
CA ASP A 153 8.39 -17.05 -21.26
C ASP A 153 8.15 -17.75 -19.91
N LYS A 154 7.79 -16.96 -18.88
CA LYS A 154 7.51 -17.50 -17.55
C LYS A 154 6.06 -17.99 -17.47
N LYS A 155 5.87 -19.22 -17.03
CA LYS A 155 4.55 -19.84 -16.93
C LYS A 155 3.66 -19.20 -15.85
N TYR A 156 4.26 -18.65 -14.80
CA TYR A 156 3.54 -18.06 -13.65
C TYR A 156 4.14 -16.73 -13.27
N VAL A 157 3.27 -15.80 -12.85
CA VAL A 157 3.63 -14.55 -12.15
C VAL A 157 3.03 -14.65 -10.75
N LEU A 158 3.88 -14.69 -9.74
CA LEU A 158 3.46 -14.73 -8.34
C LEU A 158 3.48 -13.32 -7.75
N ILE A 159 2.35 -12.90 -7.18
CA ILE A 159 2.19 -11.57 -6.58
C ILE A 159 2.09 -11.73 -5.06
N ASP A 160 3.02 -11.13 -4.33
CA ASP A 160 2.93 -11.00 -2.88
C ASP A 160 1.98 -9.85 -2.54
N GLY A 161 0.74 -10.20 -2.21
CA GLY A 161 -0.34 -9.23 -1.98
C GLY A 161 -0.28 -8.63 -0.58
N PRO A 162 -0.63 -7.34 -0.42
CA PRO A 162 -0.73 -6.71 0.90
C PRO A 162 -1.90 -7.27 1.72
N PRO A 163 -1.88 -7.14 3.05
CA PRO A 163 -2.99 -7.53 3.90
C PRO A 163 -4.18 -6.57 3.79
N GLY A 164 -5.35 -7.01 4.24
CA GLY A 164 -6.56 -6.18 4.33
C GLY A 164 -7.43 -6.18 3.08
N THR A 165 -8.17 -5.08 2.84
CA THR A 165 -9.15 -4.95 1.74
C THR A 165 -9.11 -3.56 1.07
N GLY A 166 -8.04 -2.79 1.28
CA GLY A 166 -7.88 -1.43 0.73
C GLY A 166 -7.51 -1.39 -0.76
N CYS A 167 -7.25 -0.19 -1.28
CA CYS A 167 -6.94 0.04 -2.69
C CYS A 167 -5.74 -0.77 -3.20
N ALA A 168 -4.71 -0.95 -2.38
CA ALA A 168 -3.55 -1.75 -2.74
C ALA A 168 -3.91 -3.24 -2.95
N VAL A 169 -4.79 -3.81 -2.08
CA VAL A 169 -5.29 -5.19 -2.21
C VAL A 169 -6.15 -5.32 -3.47
N MET A 170 -7.09 -4.40 -3.69
CA MET A 170 -7.92 -4.40 -4.91
C MET A 170 -7.05 -4.34 -6.17
N SER A 171 -6.03 -3.49 -6.17
CA SER A 171 -5.08 -3.40 -7.27
C SER A 171 -4.26 -4.69 -7.44
N ALA A 172 -3.87 -5.35 -6.35
CA ALA A 172 -3.16 -6.63 -6.40
C ALA A 172 -4.03 -7.78 -6.94
N MET A 173 -5.33 -7.78 -6.64
CA MET A 173 -6.28 -8.81 -7.05
C MET A 173 -6.79 -8.67 -8.49
N THR A 174 -6.87 -7.44 -9.02
CA THR A 174 -7.50 -7.19 -10.34
C THR A 174 -6.80 -7.95 -11.46
N GLY A 175 -7.53 -8.82 -12.17
CA GLY A 175 -7.02 -9.54 -13.35
C GLY A 175 -5.97 -10.60 -13.03
N VAL A 176 -6.03 -11.22 -11.84
CA VAL A 176 -5.31 -12.46 -11.54
C VAL A 176 -6.20 -13.67 -11.83
N ASP A 177 -5.58 -14.79 -12.14
CA ASP A 177 -6.30 -16.04 -12.44
C ASP A 177 -6.74 -16.78 -11.16
N LEU A 178 -6.02 -16.57 -10.05
CA LEU A 178 -6.29 -17.21 -8.76
C LEU A 178 -5.78 -16.33 -7.61
N ILE A 179 -6.57 -16.21 -6.55
CA ILE A 179 -6.14 -15.68 -5.26
C ILE A 179 -5.81 -16.86 -4.33
N VAL A 180 -4.58 -16.92 -3.84
CA VAL A 180 -4.18 -17.85 -2.80
C VAL A 180 -4.24 -17.12 -1.45
N LEU A 181 -5.33 -17.30 -0.73
CA LEU A 181 -5.55 -16.72 0.57
C LEU A 181 -4.79 -17.51 1.64
N THR A 182 -3.74 -16.92 2.18
CA THR A 182 -3.02 -17.48 3.33
C THR A 182 -3.49 -16.82 4.62
N THR A 183 -4.06 -17.59 5.54
CA THR A 183 -4.61 -17.07 6.80
C THR A 183 -4.10 -17.87 7.99
N GLU A 184 -4.20 -17.28 9.20
CA GLU A 184 -3.85 -17.93 10.46
C GLU A 184 -5.12 -18.27 11.26
N PRO A 185 -5.14 -19.35 12.08
CA PRO A 185 -6.30 -19.75 12.87
C PRO A 185 -6.46 -18.89 14.12
N THR A 186 -6.74 -17.60 13.90
CA THR A 186 -7.03 -16.58 14.90
C THR A 186 -8.37 -15.92 14.62
N VAL A 187 -8.97 -15.23 15.59
CA VAL A 187 -10.23 -14.49 15.39
C VAL A 187 -10.06 -13.45 14.28
N ALA A 188 -8.96 -12.68 14.31
CA ALA A 188 -8.65 -11.68 13.29
C ALA A 188 -8.44 -12.31 11.92
N GLY A 189 -7.64 -13.40 11.84
CA GLY A 189 -7.37 -14.11 10.58
C GLY A 189 -8.63 -14.65 9.91
N ILE A 190 -9.58 -15.20 10.68
CA ILE A 190 -10.87 -15.66 10.16
C ILE A 190 -11.72 -14.49 9.66
N HIS A 191 -11.77 -13.39 10.42
CA HIS A 191 -12.51 -12.20 10.03
C HIS A 191 -11.97 -11.62 8.72
N ASP A 192 -10.67 -11.48 8.60
CA ASP A 192 -10.03 -10.93 7.41
C ASP A 192 -10.16 -11.88 6.21
N ALA A 193 -10.05 -13.20 6.42
CA ALA A 193 -10.30 -14.20 5.39
C ALA A 193 -11.70 -14.07 4.79
N LYS A 194 -12.73 -13.91 5.62
CA LYS A 194 -14.12 -13.70 5.19
C LYS A 194 -14.27 -12.44 4.32
N ARG A 195 -13.62 -11.35 4.71
CA ARG A 195 -13.65 -10.07 3.96
C ARG A 195 -12.96 -10.19 2.59
N VAL A 196 -11.78 -10.83 2.55
CA VAL A 196 -11.05 -11.03 1.28
C VAL A 196 -11.83 -11.92 0.34
N VAL A 197 -12.46 -13.00 0.83
CA VAL A 197 -13.33 -13.87 0.01
C VAL A 197 -14.52 -13.12 -0.55
N GLN A 198 -15.18 -12.29 0.28
CA GLN A 198 -16.28 -11.44 -0.18
C GLN A 198 -15.81 -10.46 -1.26
N LEU A 199 -14.65 -9.83 -1.08
CA LEU A 199 -14.06 -8.92 -2.06
C LEU A 199 -13.73 -9.64 -3.37
N ALA A 200 -13.11 -10.83 -3.32
CA ALA A 200 -12.82 -11.65 -4.49
C ALA A 200 -14.08 -12.02 -5.28
N GLY A 201 -15.19 -12.28 -4.57
CA GLY A 201 -16.50 -12.53 -5.17
C GLY A 201 -17.00 -11.38 -6.04
N HIS A 202 -16.77 -10.13 -5.66
CA HIS A 202 -17.14 -8.96 -6.48
C HIS A 202 -16.37 -8.90 -7.81
N PHE A 203 -15.15 -9.43 -7.84
CA PHE A 203 -14.32 -9.49 -9.05
C PHE A 203 -14.45 -10.81 -9.80
N SER A 204 -15.28 -11.76 -9.30
CA SER A 204 -15.43 -13.10 -9.87
C SER A 204 -14.10 -13.87 -10.00
N ILE A 205 -13.17 -13.65 -9.06
CA ILE A 205 -11.85 -14.28 -9.07
C ILE A 205 -11.89 -15.54 -8.21
N PRO A 206 -11.43 -16.68 -8.71
CA PRO A 206 -11.31 -17.91 -7.92
C PRO A 206 -10.41 -17.71 -6.70
N VAL A 207 -10.80 -18.34 -5.58
CA VAL A 207 -10.02 -18.31 -4.34
C VAL A 207 -9.64 -19.72 -3.92
N GLY A 208 -8.37 -19.89 -3.56
CA GLY A 208 -7.89 -21.06 -2.83
C GLY A 208 -7.39 -20.64 -1.45
N MET A 209 -7.43 -21.53 -0.47
CA MET A 209 -7.07 -21.24 0.91
C MET A 209 -5.94 -22.13 1.42
N ILE A 210 -5.02 -21.52 2.14
CA ILE A 210 -3.98 -22.17 2.94
C ILE A 210 -4.14 -21.69 4.38
N VAL A 211 -4.11 -22.59 5.35
CA VAL A 211 -4.05 -22.23 6.77
C VAL A 211 -2.61 -22.35 7.26
N ASN A 212 -1.99 -21.20 7.53
CA ASN A 212 -0.65 -21.14 8.10
C ASN A 212 -0.72 -21.23 9.63
N LYS A 213 0.34 -21.75 10.26
CA LYS A 213 0.42 -21.96 11.72
C LYS A 213 -0.76 -22.77 12.27
N SER A 214 -1.24 -23.76 11.54
CA SER A 214 -2.49 -24.49 11.81
C SER A 214 -2.57 -25.12 13.21
N THR A 215 -1.43 -25.39 13.83
CA THR A 215 -1.36 -26.03 15.16
C THR A 215 -1.50 -25.08 16.34
N ILE A 216 -1.53 -23.76 16.15
CA ILE A 216 -1.68 -22.82 17.26
C ILE A 216 -3.11 -22.81 17.83
N ASN A 217 -4.11 -23.14 16.99
CA ASN A 217 -5.49 -23.29 17.43
C ASN A 217 -6.24 -24.27 16.50
N LEU A 218 -6.41 -25.50 16.94
CA LEU A 218 -7.03 -26.56 16.13
C LEU A 218 -8.52 -26.32 15.88
N GLU A 219 -9.25 -25.74 16.84
CA GLU A 219 -10.66 -25.40 16.69
C GLU A 219 -10.85 -24.35 15.59
N LYS A 220 -10.05 -23.30 15.63
CA LYS A 220 -10.09 -22.24 14.59
C LYS A 220 -9.61 -22.73 13.21
N THR A 221 -8.69 -23.70 13.18
CA THR A 221 -8.29 -24.38 11.95
C THR A 221 -9.47 -25.16 11.36
N ALA A 222 -10.23 -25.89 12.19
CA ALA A 222 -11.44 -26.59 11.75
C ALA A 222 -12.51 -25.60 11.24
N GLU A 223 -12.74 -24.47 11.94
CA GLU A 223 -13.66 -23.40 11.49
C GLU A 223 -13.28 -22.87 10.11
N LEU A 224 -11.99 -22.64 9.84
CA LEU A 224 -11.52 -22.19 8.52
C LEU A 224 -11.76 -23.24 7.43
N LYS A 225 -11.58 -24.54 7.74
CA LYS A 225 -11.89 -25.64 6.79
C LYS A 225 -13.38 -25.70 6.45
N GLU A 226 -14.23 -25.61 7.46
CA GLU A 226 -15.69 -25.58 7.28
C GLU A 226 -16.11 -24.34 6.46
N PHE A 227 -15.54 -23.18 6.76
CA PHE A 227 -15.78 -21.96 6.00
C PHE A 227 -15.38 -22.14 4.53
N ALA A 228 -14.19 -22.69 4.25
CA ALA A 228 -13.75 -22.95 2.89
C ALA A 228 -14.72 -23.88 2.14
N GLY A 229 -15.18 -24.95 2.79
CA GLY A 229 -16.17 -25.88 2.22
C GLY A 229 -17.50 -25.20 1.94
N ALA A 230 -18.05 -24.40 2.87
CA ALA A 230 -19.30 -23.67 2.73
C ALA A 230 -19.26 -22.63 1.60
N GLN A 231 -18.13 -21.98 1.38
CA GLN A 231 -17.91 -21.01 0.31
C GLN A 231 -17.42 -21.61 -1.01
N LYS A 232 -17.30 -22.95 -1.08
CA LYS A 232 -16.75 -23.69 -2.25
C LYS A 232 -15.33 -23.23 -2.65
N ILE A 233 -14.54 -22.78 -1.67
CA ILE A 233 -13.14 -22.39 -1.84
C ILE A 233 -12.27 -23.63 -1.87
N ARG A 234 -11.33 -23.72 -2.81
CA ARG A 234 -10.35 -24.80 -2.84
C ARG A 234 -9.43 -24.73 -1.62
N TYR A 235 -9.53 -25.71 -0.73
CA TYR A 235 -8.61 -25.83 0.40
C TYR A 235 -7.34 -26.55 -0.06
N PHE A 236 -6.21 -25.85 -0.14
CA PHE A 236 -4.93 -26.42 -0.61
C PHE A 236 -4.18 -27.17 0.49
N GLY A 237 -4.40 -26.81 1.75
CA GLY A 237 -3.76 -27.48 2.87
C GLY A 237 -3.43 -26.56 4.04
N GLU A 238 -2.66 -27.09 4.96
CA GLU A 238 -2.25 -26.42 6.18
C GLU A 238 -0.77 -26.61 6.46
N ILE A 239 -0.16 -25.57 7.04
CA ILE A 239 1.24 -25.55 7.46
C ILE A 239 1.24 -25.42 8.98
N PRO A 240 1.83 -26.37 9.73
CA PRO A 240 1.92 -26.28 11.18
C PRO A 240 2.83 -25.13 11.60
N TYR A 241 2.66 -24.64 12.82
CA TYR A 241 3.64 -23.73 13.41
C TYR A 241 4.94 -24.49 13.69
N ASP A 242 6.05 -23.97 13.22
CA ASP A 242 7.39 -24.48 13.51
C ASP A 242 8.35 -23.31 13.67
N ARG A 243 9.10 -23.29 14.77
CA ARG A 243 10.06 -22.22 15.07
C ARG A 243 11.17 -22.15 14.02
N ARG A 244 11.57 -23.27 13.43
CA ARG A 244 12.61 -23.30 12.38
C ARG A 244 12.24 -22.49 11.15
N VAL A 245 10.92 -22.31 10.86
CA VAL A 245 10.45 -21.41 9.80
C VAL A 245 10.77 -19.96 10.16
N VAL A 246 10.57 -19.57 11.43
CA VAL A 246 10.90 -18.23 11.91
C VAL A 246 12.40 -17.99 11.87
N ASP A 247 13.18 -18.97 12.35
CA ASP A 247 14.64 -18.89 12.36
C ASP A 247 15.20 -18.78 10.93
N SER A 248 14.68 -19.54 9.96
CA SER A 248 15.09 -19.45 8.55
C SER A 248 14.81 -18.07 7.91
N VAL A 249 13.70 -17.43 8.30
CA VAL A 249 13.39 -16.05 7.86
C VAL A 249 14.37 -15.05 8.48
N ALA A 250 14.71 -15.22 9.77
CA ALA A 250 15.69 -14.37 10.45
C ALA A 250 17.09 -14.49 9.81
N ASP A 251 17.44 -15.69 9.36
CA ASP A 251 18.69 -15.97 8.64
C ASP A 251 18.65 -15.58 7.15
N LEU A 252 17.55 -14.97 6.69
CA LEU A 252 17.33 -14.59 5.29
C LEU A 252 17.46 -15.78 4.32
N GLN A 253 17.06 -16.99 4.72
CA GLN A 253 17.08 -18.19 3.89
C GLN A 253 15.65 -18.77 3.77
N PRO A 254 15.19 -19.14 2.56
CA PRO A 254 13.92 -19.83 2.42
C PRO A 254 13.96 -21.20 3.11
N TYR A 255 12.97 -21.49 3.94
CA TYR A 255 12.88 -22.74 4.70
C TYR A 255 13.07 -24.00 3.84
N VAL A 256 12.45 -24.02 2.67
CA VAL A 256 12.50 -25.12 1.71
C VAL A 256 13.89 -25.38 1.13
N CYS A 257 14.81 -24.44 1.25
CA CYS A 257 16.20 -24.59 0.83
C CYS A 257 17.08 -25.21 1.93
N LEU A 258 16.63 -25.18 3.19
CA LEU A 258 17.37 -25.64 4.36
C LEU A 258 16.90 -27.01 4.84
N HIS A 259 15.62 -27.34 4.61
CA HIS A 259 14.97 -28.49 5.23
C HIS A 259 14.20 -29.33 4.22
N GLU A 260 14.45 -30.66 4.21
CA GLU A 260 13.71 -31.67 3.44
C GLU A 260 12.86 -32.51 4.40
N ASP A 261 11.79 -31.90 4.93
CA ASP A 261 10.95 -32.52 5.96
C ASP A 261 9.44 -32.47 5.59
N GLU A 262 8.60 -32.73 6.59
CA GLU A 262 7.14 -32.76 6.44
C GLU A 262 6.60 -31.39 5.97
N ILE A 263 7.13 -30.27 6.48
CA ILE A 263 6.68 -28.93 6.09
C ILE A 263 7.02 -28.66 4.63
N THR A 264 8.23 -28.98 4.21
CA THR A 264 8.65 -28.84 2.80
C THR A 264 7.80 -29.72 1.88
N ARG A 265 7.48 -30.95 2.28
CA ARG A 265 6.57 -31.82 1.51
C ARG A 265 5.17 -31.21 1.40
N ARG A 266 4.61 -30.67 2.49
CA ARG A 266 3.31 -29.98 2.47
C ARG A 266 3.31 -28.77 1.53
N LEU A 267 4.35 -27.92 1.59
CA LEU A 267 4.49 -26.78 0.69
C LEU A 267 4.54 -27.22 -0.79
N ARG A 268 5.27 -28.29 -1.12
CA ARG A 268 5.28 -28.83 -2.48
C ARG A 268 3.91 -29.37 -2.92
N THR A 269 3.19 -30.04 -2.02
CA THR A 269 1.83 -30.54 -2.30
C THR A 269 0.86 -29.38 -2.53
N ILE A 270 0.93 -28.33 -1.71
CA ILE A 270 0.14 -27.11 -1.86
C ILE A 270 0.44 -26.46 -3.22
N TRP A 271 1.72 -26.31 -3.56
CA TRP A 271 2.12 -25.74 -4.84
C TRP A 271 1.63 -26.56 -6.05
N ALA A 272 1.72 -27.88 -5.97
CA ALA A 272 1.19 -28.76 -7.02
C ALA A 272 -0.33 -28.57 -7.21
N GLY A 273 -1.10 -28.48 -6.12
CA GLY A 273 -2.54 -28.21 -6.19
C GLY A 273 -2.88 -26.82 -6.76
N ILE A 274 -2.08 -25.79 -6.46
CA ILE A 274 -2.23 -24.46 -7.03
C ILE A 274 -2.00 -24.50 -8.54
N THR A 275 -0.89 -25.09 -8.97
CA THR A 275 -0.51 -25.15 -10.40
C THR A 275 -1.46 -26.01 -11.23
N GLU A 276 -2.03 -27.06 -10.66
CA GLU A 276 -3.08 -27.87 -11.30
C GLU A 276 -4.32 -27.03 -11.56
N LEU A 277 -4.78 -26.26 -10.55
CA LEU A 277 -5.98 -25.44 -10.67
C LEU A 277 -5.83 -24.31 -11.70
N VAL A 278 -4.67 -23.66 -11.77
CA VAL A 278 -4.42 -22.55 -12.72
C VAL A 278 -4.20 -23.05 -14.15
N SER A 279 -3.83 -24.34 -14.34
CA SER A 279 -3.59 -24.94 -15.66
C SER A 279 -4.83 -25.62 -16.26
N SER A 280 -5.91 -25.77 -15.47
CA SER A 280 -7.20 -26.36 -15.90
C SER A 280 -8.13 -25.31 -16.48
#